data_49342b684f285741d6aebbed973253e9
#
_entry.id   49342b684f285741d6aebbed973253e9
#
_cell.length_a   1.000
_cell.length_b   1.000
_cell.length_c   1.000
_cell.angle_alpha   90.00
_cell.angle_beta   90.00
_cell.angle_gamma   90.00
#
_symmetry.space_group_name_H-M   'P 1'
#
loop_
_entity.id
_entity.type
_entity.pdbx_description
1 polymer ?
#
loop_
_entity_poly.entity_id
_entity_poly.type
_entity_poly.pdbx_seq_one_letter_code
_entity_poly.pdbx_strand_id
1 'polypeptide(L)'
;MERLDRSDIDADVIQEHDAHARRGFTEMQTRAIAALIGLDLNGAAFDVDMFRRGLDVELEHGRHDPQTNVTDDDPLITGKIAWAHLKELPDYYDRLEILERVPATVNRQPDAVRAQRTIR
;
A
#
# COMPACT_ATOMS: atom_id res chain seq x y z
N MET A 1 23.59 12.86 -12.62
CA MET A 1 23.22 12.65 -11.47
C MET A 1 23.19 11.25 -11.30
N GLU A 2 23.53 10.98 -10.24
CA GLU A 2 23.34 9.82 -9.85
C GLU A 2 21.99 9.57 -9.57
N ARG A 3 21.39 8.65 -10.11
CA ARG A 3 20.04 8.41 -9.78
C ARG A 3 20.05 7.83 -8.40
N LEU A 4 18.92 7.95 -7.73
CA LEU A 4 18.73 7.32 -6.48
C LEU A 4 18.54 5.88 -6.83
N ASP A 5 19.30 4.99 -6.28
CA ASP A 5 19.08 3.63 -6.62
C ASP A 5 18.40 2.95 -5.47
N ARG A 6 18.05 1.70 -5.67
CA ARG A 6 17.29 0.99 -4.72
C ARG A 6 18.01 0.81 -3.40
N SER A 7 19.30 0.66 -3.45
CA SER A 7 20.07 0.49 -2.25
C SER A 7 20.00 1.69 -1.35
N ASP A 8 20.10 2.87 -1.92
CA ASP A 8 20.04 4.08 -1.15
C ASP A 8 18.69 4.23 -0.48
N ILE A 9 17.66 3.99 -1.23
CA ILE A 9 16.32 4.11 -0.70
C ILE A 9 16.06 3.07 0.36
N ASP A 10 16.48 1.85 0.11
CA ASP A 10 16.22 0.80 1.06
C ASP A 10 16.93 1.07 2.38
N ALA A 11 18.15 1.57 2.33
CA ALA A 11 18.88 1.82 3.55
C ALA A 11 18.20 2.87 4.39
N ASP A 12 17.71 3.93 3.75
CA ASP A 12 17.08 5.01 4.48
C ASP A 12 15.63 4.75 4.79
N VAL A 13 14.88 4.32 3.80
CA VAL A 13 13.45 4.20 3.95
C VAL A 13 13.07 3.02 4.82
N ILE A 14 13.64 1.87 4.54
CA ILE A 14 13.27 0.67 5.29
C ILE A 14 13.74 0.76 6.72
N GLN A 15 14.93 1.26 6.94
CA GLN A 15 15.44 1.38 8.27
C GLN A 15 14.60 2.33 9.09
N GLU A 16 14.22 3.45 8.49
CA GLU A 16 13.38 4.39 9.16
C GLU A 16 12.02 3.82 9.43
N HIS A 17 11.49 3.07 8.50
CA HIS A 17 10.20 2.45 8.68
C HIS A 17 10.24 1.42 9.80
N ASP A 18 11.31 0.64 9.89
CA ASP A 18 11.43 -0.34 10.95
C ASP A 18 11.42 0.34 12.31
N ALA A 19 12.09 1.47 12.43
CA ALA A 19 12.15 2.18 13.68
C ALA A 19 10.80 2.77 14.06
N HIS A 20 9.98 3.08 13.08
CA HIS A 20 8.69 3.71 13.31
C HIS A 20 7.54 2.88 12.76
N ALA A 21 7.68 1.57 12.83
CA ALA A 21 6.73 0.67 12.18
C ALA A 21 5.30 0.94 12.55
N ARG A 22 5.06 1.31 13.80
CA ARG A 22 3.69 1.52 14.21
C ARG A 22 3.07 2.78 13.66
N ARG A 23 3.86 3.70 13.15
CA ARG A 23 3.35 4.93 12.59
C ARG A 23 3.26 4.90 11.09
N GLY A 24 3.77 3.84 10.48
CA GLY A 24 3.67 3.68 9.05
C GLY A 24 4.69 4.52 8.29
N PHE A 25 4.44 4.70 7.00
CA PHE A 25 5.35 5.47 6.16
C PHE A 25 5.17 6.95 6.41
N THR A 26 6.27 7.68 6.33
CA THR A 26 6.22 9.13 6.44
C THR A 26 5.95 9.73 5.06
N GLU A 27 5.61 11.02 5.04
CA GLU A 27 5.41 11.69 3.76
C GLU A 27 6.70 11.71 2.96
N MET A 28 7.83 11.94 3.61
CA MET A 28 9.09 11.96 2.92
C MET A 28 9.39 10.62 2.25
N GLN A 29 9.19 9.53 2.98
CA GLN A 29 9.38 8.21 2.41
C GLN A 29 8.43 7.98 1.25
N THR A 30 7.20 8.42 1.41
CA THR A 30 6.17 8.24 0.39
C THR A 30 6.56 8.95 -0.90
N ARG A 31 7.02 10.20 -0.78
CA ARG A 31 7.42 10.94 -1.96
C ARG A 31 8.64 10.32 -2.64
N ALA A 32 9.56 9.80 -1.85
CA ALA A 32 10.74 9.15 -2.42
C ALA A 32 10.34 7.89 -3.19
N ILE A 33 9.44 7.11 -2.63
CA ILE A 33 8.97 5.90 -3.30
C ILE A 33 8.27 6.26 -4.60
N ALA A 34 7.38 7.27 -4.55
CA ALA A 34 6.68 7.70 -5.75
C ALA A 34 7.68 8.08 -6.86
N ALA A 35 8.68 8.85 -6.48
CA ALA A 35 9.67 9.29 -7.46
C ALA A 35 10.39 8.09 -8.10
N LEU A 36 10.74 7.12 -7.29
CA LEU A 36 11.49 5.98 -7.80
C LEU A 36 10.66 5.06 -8.70
N ILE A 37 9.36 5.00 -8.49
CA ILE A 37 8.54 4.16 -9.36
C ILE A 37 7.95 4.95 -10.51
N GLY A 38 8.27 6.24 -10.60
CA GLY A 38 7.80 7.04 -11.73
C GLY A 38 6.41 7.64 -11.55
N LEU A 39 5.94 7.68 -10.33
CA LEU A 39 4.61 8.24 -10.06
C LEU A 39 4.72 9.73 -9.81
N ASP A 40 4.06 10.51 -10.66
CA ASP A 40 4.02 11.96 -10.50
C ASP A 40 2.80 12.31 -9.68
N LEU A 41 3.01 12.60 -8.41
CA LEU A 41 1.91 12.89 -7.51
C LEU A 41 1.20 14.19 -7.87
N ASN A 42 1.88 15.10 -8.54
CA ASN A 42 1.24 16.34 -8.95
C ASN A 42 0.21 16.14 -10.03
N GLY A 43 0.41 15.14 -10.87
CA GLY A 43 -0.54 14.87 -11.93
C GLY A 43 -1.49 13.74 -11.64
N ALA A 44 -1.43 13.18 -10.45
CA ALA A 44 -2.24 12.02 -10.13
C ALA A 44 -3.63 12.46 -9.67
N ALA A 45 -4.57 11.53 -9.75
CA ALA A 45 -5.93 11.79 -9.31
C ALA A 45 -6.09 11.61 -7.80
N PHE A 46 -5.02 11.34 -7.10
CA PHE A 46 -5.02 11.17 -5.65
C PHE A 46 -3.82 11.91 -5.10
N ASP A 47 -3.87 12.22 -3.81
CA ASP A 47 -2.79 13.00 -3.21
C ASP A 47 -1.78 12.10 -2.50
N VAL A 48 -0.75 12.75 -1.94
CA VAL A 48 0.32 12.02 -1.30
C VAL A 48 -0.18 11.24 -0.09
N ASP A 49 -1.17 11.77 0.61
CA ASP A 49 -1.67 11.07 1.78
C ASP A 49 -2.38 9.78 1.39
N MET A 50 -3.13 9.80 0.31
CA MET A 50 -3.80 8.60 -0.16
C MET A 50 -2.76 7.55 -0.55
N PHE A 51 -1.70 7.96 -1.24
CA PHE A 51 -0.65 7.03 -1.62
C PHE A 51 0.07 6.50 -0.39
N ARG A 52 0.32 7.37 0.59
CA ARG A 52 0.97 6.95 1.83
C ARG A 52 0.12 5.89 2.55
N ARG A 53 -1.17 6.12 2.62
CA ARG A 53 -2.07 5.15 3.24
C ARG A 53 -2.03 3.83 2.48
N GLY A 54 -1.93 3.92 1.18
CA GLY A 54 -1.82 2.71 0.37
C GLY A 54 -0.57 1.93 0.68
N LEU A 55 0.55 2.63 0.86
CA LEU A 55 1.79 1.96 1.20
C LEU A 55 1.64 1.21 2.52
N ASP A 56 1.01 1.84 3.50
CA ASP A 56 0.82 1.20 4.79
C ASP A 56 -0.04 -0.05 4.67
N VAL A 57 -1.09 0.03 3.89
CA VAL A 57 -1.99 -1.11 3.72
C VAL A 57 -1.32 -2.24 2.98
N GLU A 58 -0.65 -1.91 1.88
CA GLU A 58 -0.07 -2.96 1.06
C GLU A 58 1.13 -3.62 1.71
N LEU A 59 1.71 -2.99 2.70
CA LEU A 59 2.80 -3.60 3.43
C LEU A 59 2.34 -4.88 4.12
N GLU A 60 1.06 -5.04 4.32
CA GLU A 60 0.52 -6.26 4.92
C GLU A 60 0.79 -7.48 4.07
N HIS A 61 1.09 -7.28 2.80
CA HIS A 61 1.38 -8.40 1.91
C HIS A 61 2.87 -8.68 1.84
N GLY A 62 3.61 -8.22 2.82
CA GLY A 62 5.03 -8.49 2.92
C GLY A 62 5.33 -9.53 3.99
N ARG A 63 6.44 -9.35 4.67
CA ARG A 63 6.92 -10.33 5.66
C ARG A 63 6.03 -10.50 6.86
N HIS A 64 5.13 -9.56 7.06
CA HIS A 64 4.19 -9.63 8.16
C HIS A 64 3.48 -10.99 8.18
N ASP A 65 3.13 -11.52 7.03
CA ASP A 65 2.45 -12.80 6.95
C ASP A 65 3.18 -13.65 5.92
N PRO A 66 3.94 -14.65 6.37
CA PRO A 66 4.72 -15.46 5.44
C PRO A 66 3.90 -16.18 4.38
N GLN A 67 2.65 -16.50 4.70
CA GLN A 67 1.83 -17.21 3.73
C GLN A 67 1.35 -16.33 2.60
N THR A 68 1.25 -15.03 2.84
CA THR A 68 0.77 -14.12 1.82
C THR A 68 1.84 -13.10 1.42
N ASN A 69 3.07 -13.35 1.78
CA ASN A 69 4.17 -12.45 1.48
C ASN A 69 4.44 -12.44 -0.02
N VAL A 70 4.17 -11.31 -0.64
CA VAL A 70 4.43 -11.14 -2.07
C VAL A 70 5.55 -10.15 -2.29
N THR A 71 5.64 -9.13 -1.44
CA THR A 71 6.54 -8.02 -1.66
C THR A 71 7.86 -8.14 -0.93
N ASP A 72 7.91 -9.01 0.08
CA ASP A 72 9.09 -9.14 0.93
C ASP A 72 9.46 -7.79 1.53
N ASP A 73 8.44 -6.97 1.78
CA ASP A 73 8.58 -5.62 2.35
C ASP A 73 9.37 -4.67 1.45
N ASP A 74 9.52 -5.00 0.19
CA ASP A 74 10.21 -4.12 -0.74
C ASP A 74 9.35 -2.88 -0.96
N PRO A 75 9.84 -1.67 -0.63
CA PRO A 75 9.01 -0.49 -0.72
C PRO A 75 8.62 -0.13 -2.14
N LEU A 76 9.43 -0.45 -3.12
CA LEU A 76 9.08 -0.12 -4.49
C LEU A 76 8.00 -1.02 -5.03
N ILE A 77 8.06 -2.30 -4.70
CA ILE A 77 7.03 -3.22 -5.10
C ILE A 77 5.73 -2.88 -4.37
N THR A 78 5.84 -2.60 -3.07
CA THR A 78 4.68 -2.19 -2.29
C THR A 78 4.05 -0.95 -2.93
N GLY A 79 4.88 -0.01 -3.34
CA GLY A 79 4.39 1.22 -3.97
C GLY A 79 3.69 0.97 -5.28
N LYS A 80 4.19 0.05 -6.09
CA LYS A 80 3.55 -0.25 -7.36
C LYS A 80 2.18 -0.88 -7.17
N ILE A 81 2.04 -1.69 -6.14
CA ILE A 81 0.75 -2.30 -5.86
C ILE A 81 -0.25 -1.23 -5.43
N ALA A 82 0.18 -0.33 -4.53
CA ALA A 82 -0.70 0.74 -4.10
C ALA A 82 -1.10 1.61 -5.29
N TRP A 83 -0.14 1.92 -6.15
CA TRP A 83 -0.42 2.74 -7.33
C TRP A 83 -1.41 2.04 -8.25
N ALA A 84 -1.27 0.73 -8.42
CA ALA A 84 -2.18 0.00 -9.28
C ALA A 84 -3.62 0.12 -8.80
N HIS A 85 -3.83 -0.01 -7.49
CA HIS A 85 -5.17 0.14 -6.95
C HIS A 85 -5.71 1.55 -7.15
N LEU A 86 -4.86 2.54 -6.94
CA LEU A 86 -5.30 3.93 -7.04
C LEU A 86 -5.51 4.38 -8.48
N LYS A 87 -4.89 3.71 -9.44
CA LYS A 87 -5.15 4.01 -10.83
C LYS A 87 -6.56 3.60 -11.19
N GLU A 88 -7.05 2.56 -10.57
CA GLU A 88 -8.41 2.10 -10.84
C GLU A 88 -9.43 2.85 -10.03
N LEU A 89 -9.12 3.13 -8.77
CA LEU A 89 -10.03 3.84 -7.89
C LEU A 89 -9.22 4.80 -7.04
N PRO A 90 -9.24 6.09 -7.38
CA PRO A 90 -8.41 7.05 -6.63
C PRO A 90 -8.74 7.13 -5.16
N ASP A 91 -9.92 6.72 -4.75
CA ASP A 91 -10.29 6.71 -3.34
C ASP A 91 -10.34 5.29 -2.78
N TYR A 92 -9.56 4.39 -3.36
CA TYR A 92 -9.58 2.98 -3.00
C TYR A 92 -9.40 2.76 -1.50
N TYR A 93 -8.45 3.45 -0.88
CA TYR A 93 -8.17 3.19 0.53
C TYR A 93 -9.20 3.81 1.46
N ASP A 94 -9.92 4.84 1.00
CA ASP A 94 -11.07 5.33 1.75
C ASP A 94 -12.15 4.28 1.77
N ARG A 95 -12.41 3.67 0.62
CA ARG A 95 -13.44 2.64 0.53
C ARG A 95 -13.07 1.42 1.32
N LEU A 96 -11.81 1.05 1.28
CA LEU A 96 -11.34 -0.10 2.01
C LEU A 96 -11.48 0.12 3.51
N GLU A 97 -11.17 1.32 3.97
CA GLU A 97 -11.29 1.62 5.37
C GLU A 97 -12.73 1.51 5.85
N ILE A 98 -13.66 1.97 5.04
CA ILE A 98 -15.07 1.84 5.37
C ILE A 98 -15.47 0.39 5.46
N LEU A 99 -15.02 -0.39 4.50
CA LEU A 99 -15.32 -1.80 4.49
C LEU A 99 -14.80 -2.50 5.73
N GLU A 100 -13.60 -2.12 6.15
CA GLU A 100 -12.98 -2.76 7.31
C GLU A 100 -13.63 -2.37 8.62
N ARG A 101 -14.39 -1.30 8.64
CA ARG A 101 -15.11 -0.91 9.84
C ARG A 101 -16.35 -1.69 10.05
N VAL A 102 -16.82 -2.40 9.03
CA VAL A 102 -18.04 -3.18 9.14
C VAL A 102 -17.76 -4.35 10.06
N PRO A 103 -18.66 -4.61 11.03
CA PRO A 103 -18.44 -5.71 11.97
C PRO A 103 -18.28 -7.03 11.24
N ALA A 104 -17.49 -7.89 11.82
CA ALA A 104 -17.21 -9.18 11.21
C ALA A 104 -18.47 -9.96 10.91
N THR A 105 -19.48 -9.86 11.77
CA THR A 105 -20.71 -10.58 11.54
C THR A 105 -21.41 -10.13 10.27
N VAL A 106 -21.26 -8.85 9.94
CA VAL A 106 -21.84 -8.34 8.72
C VAL A 106 -20.98 -8.71 7.53
N ASN A 107 -19.68 -8.60 7.69
CA ASN A 107 -18.76 -8.95 6.63
C ASN A 107 -18.81 -10.40 6.26
N ARG A 108 -19.12 -11.23 7.23
CA ARG A 108 -19.20 -12.61 6.96
C ARG A 108 -20.53 -12.92 6.48
N GLN A 109 -20.83 -12.48 5.37
CA GLN A 109 -22.12 -12.69 4.79
C GLN A 109 -22.45 -14.14 4.72
N PRO A 110 -23.71 -14.44 4.54
CA PRO A 110 -24.11 -15.81 4.35
C PRO A 110 -23.38 -16.45 3.20
N ASP A 111 -23.41 -17.73 3.17
CA ASP A 111 -22.73 -18.48 2.16
C ASP A 111 -23.08 -18.06 0.76
N ALA A 112 -24.26 -17.58 0.55
CA ALA A 112 -24.65 -17.15 -0.77
C ALA A 112 -23.74 -16.04 -1.29
N VAL A 113 -23.42 -15.09 -0.42
CA VAL A 113 -22.55 -14.01 -0.84
C VAL A 113 -21.15 -14.51 -1.10
N ARG A 114 -20.71 -15.44 -0.28
CA ARG A 114 -19.43 -15.98 -0.49
C ARG A 114 -19.37 -16.70 -1.77
N ALA A 115 -20.37 -17.44 -2.12
CA ALA A 115 -20.40 -18.14 -3.37
C ALA A 115 -20.33 -17.19 -4.54
N GLN A 116 -21.02 -16.07 -4.42
CA GLN A 116 -20.97 -15.08 -5.48
C GLN A 116 -19.60 -14.54 -5.68
N ARG A 117 -18.92 -14.30 -4.59
CA ARG A 117 -17.58 -13.79 -4.73
C ARG A 117 -16.65 -14.79 -5.33
N THR A 118 -16.90 -16.05 -5.06
CA THR A 118 -16.09 -17.09 -5.61
C THR A 118 -16.25 -17.20 -7.10
N ILE A 119 -17.41 -16.90 -7.57
CA ILE A 119 -17.68 -16.99 -8.97
C ILE A 119 -16.96 -15.94 -9.77
N ARG A 120 -16.66 -14.81 -9.19
CA ARG A 120 -15.96 -13.77 -9.94
C ARG A 120 -14.56 -14.09 -10.26
#